data_137d7e9331855200376bba797376703b
#
_entry.id   137d7e9331855200376bba797376703b
#
_cell.length_a   1.000
_cell.length_b   1.000
_cell.length_c   1.000
_cell.angle_alpha   90.00
_cell.angle_beta   90.00
_cell.angle_gamma   90.00
#
_symmetry.space_group_name_H-M   'P 1'
#
loop_
_entity.id
_entity.type
_entity.pdbx_description
1 polymer ?
#
loop_
_entity_poly.entity_id
_entity_poly.type
_entity_poly.pdbx_seq_one_letter_code
_entity_poly.pdbx_strand_id
1 'polypeptide(L)'
;MEFEGKVWKSRKDKYWLVEVPALDVMTQGTSLEDAMFMIVDAIKELLMGYFPNESIDDLDMVVIDNKRGKIGISANDSRLLLALSLRRQRTKSGATVREVAERLGSKSPNSYAPYERGEKSFSIDGYEKLINAVNPKEHPRLRIA
;
A
#
# COMPACT_ATOMS: atom_id res chain seq x y z
N MET A 1 9.68 8.64 0.93
CA MET A 1 8.45 8.24 0.22
C MET A 1 7.37 7.96 1.23
N GLU A 2 6.19 8.47 1.00
CA GLU A 2 5.03 8.28 1.86
C GLU A 2 3.84 7.78 1.05
N PHE A 3 3.15 6.79 1.60
CA PHE A 3 1.83 6.37 1.09
C PHE A 3 0.78 7.25 1.75
N GLU A 4 0.09 8.05 0.95
CA GLU A 4 -0.88 9.01 1.46
C GLU A 4 -2.10 8.31 2.04
N GLY A 5 -2.56 8.80 3.19
CA GLY A 5 -3.75 8.32 3.86
C GLY A 5 -4.55 9.43 4.47
N LYS A 6 -5.70 9.06 5.03
CA LYS A 6 -6.61 9.96 5.71
C LYS A 6 -7.04 9.37 7.05
N VAL A 7 -7.24 10.25 8.01
CA VAL A 7 -7.80 9.91 9.31
C VAL A 7 -8.90 10.92 9.65
N TRP A 8 -10.04 10.44 10.11
CA TRP A 8 -11.17 11.30 10.46
C TRP A 8 -12.03 10.68 11.55
N LYS A 9 -12.72 11.50 12.29
CA LYS A 9 -13.67 11.03 13.29
C LYS A 9 -14.98 10.65 12.64
N SER A 10 -15.51 9.47 12.96
CA SER A 10 -16.82 9.03 12.50
C SER A 10 -17.91 9.99 12.99
N ARG A 11 -18.90 10.25 12.15
CA ARG A 11 -20.09 11.03 12.52
C ARG A 11 -21.17 10.17 13.15
N LYS A 12 -21.06 8.84 13.05
CA LYS A 12 -22.08 7.88 13.50
C LYS A 12 -21.80 7.28 14.86
N ASP A 13 -20.54 7.24 15.27
CA ASP A 13 -20.09 6.60 16.49
C ASP A 13 -18.85 7.28 17.08
N LYS A 14 -18.25 6.66 18.09
CA LYS A 14 -17.09 7.19 18.80
C LYS A 14 -15.74 6.92 18.11
N TYR A 15 -15.75 6.15 17.01
CA TYR A 15 -14.50 5.69 16.40
C TYR A 15 -13.87 6.71 15.48
N TRP A 16 -12.56 6.62 15.38
CA TRP A 16 -11.77 7.31 14.38
C TRP A 16 -11.46 6.32 13.26
N LEU A 17 -11.67 6.75 12.02
CA LEU A 17 -11.44 5.94 10.84
C LEU A 17 -10.13 6.36 10.19
N VAL A 18 -9.41 5.40 9.62
CA VAL A 18 -8.13 5.63 8.95
C VAL A 18 -8.05 4.73 7.73
N GLU A 19 -7.59 5.30 6.60
CA GLU A 19 -7.38 4.54 5.37
C GLU A 19 -6.12 4.96 4.65
N VAL A 20 -5.51 4.00 3.96
CA VAL A 20 -4.39 4.21 3.04
C VAL A 20 -4.79 3.59 1.70
N PRO A 21 -5.33 4.39 0.78
CA PRO A 21 -5.89 3.88 -0.48
C PRO A 21 -4.91 3.07 -1.34
N ALA A 22 -3.64 3.48 -1.39
CA ALA A 22 -2.64 2.77 -2.19
C ALA A 22 -2.45 1.32 -1.74
N LEU A 23 -2.63 1.05 -0.44
CA LEU A 23 -2.51 -0.29 0.14
C LEU A 23 -3.85 -0.99 0.28
N ASP A 24 -4.94 -0.32 -0.11
CA ASP A 24 -6.31 -0.81 0.04
C ASP A 24 -6.55 -1.33 1.46
N VAL A 25 -6.21 -0.51 2.46
CA VAL A 25 -6.38 -0.84 3.87
C VAL A 25 -7.14 0.26 4.58
N MET A 26 -8.09 -0.16 5.40
CA MET A 26 -8.89 0.71 6.24
C MET A 26 -9.12 0.02 7.59
N THR A 27 -9.01 0.80 8.65
CA THR A 27 -9.26 0.31 10.00
C THR A 27 -9.80 1.44 10.87
N GLN A 28 -9.96 1.20 12.16
CA GLN A 28 -10.49 2.17 13.10
C GLN A 28 -9.78 2.09 14.43
N GLY A 29 -9.89 3.15 15.20
CA GLY A 29 -9.39 3.23 16.56
C GLY A 29 -10.31 4.04 17.46
N THR A 30 -10.07 4.03 18.76
CA THR A 30 -10.88 4.73 19.77
C THR A 30 -10.47 6.18 19.98
N SER A 31 -9.33 6.57 19.39
CA SER A 31 -8.79 7.92 19.39
C SER A 31 -7.99 8.15 18.12
N LEU A 32 -7.57 9.37 17.87
CA LEU A 32 -6.67 9.69 16.76
C LEU A 32 -5.37 8.87 16.85
N GLU A 33 -4.76 8.84 18.02
CA GLU A 33 -3.51 8.10 18.24
C GLU A 33 -3.71 6.59 18.07
N ASP A 34 -4.82 6.06 18.59
CA ASP A 34 -5.16 4.65 18.44
C ASP A 34 -5.39 4.29 16.97
N ALA A 35 -6.08 5.13 16.22
CA ALA A 35 -6.27 4.92 14.78
C ALA A 35 -4.93 4.87 14.03
N MET A 36 -4.00 5.75 14.36
CA MET A 36 -2.66 5.75 13.77
C MET A 36 -1.87 4.48 14.14
N PHE A 37 -2.01 3.99 15.36
CA PHE A 37 -1.44 2.71 15.76
C PHE A 37 -2.07 1.55 14.99
N MET A 38 -3.39 1.53 14.89
CA MET A 38 -4.14 0.46 14.24
C MET A 38 -3.83 0.34 12.75
N ILE A 39 -3.60 1.45 12.05
CA ILE A 39 -3.26 1.37 10.61
C ILE A 39 -1.88 0.75 10.39
N VAL A 40 -0.90 1.07 11.22
CA VAL A 40 0.42 0.45 11.15
C VAL A 40 0.32 -1.05 11.45
N ASP A 41 -0.44 -1.41 12.49
CA ASP A 41 -0.64 -2.81 12.87
C ASP A 41 -1.32 -3.61 11.75
N ALA A 42 -2.36 -3.06 11.13
CA ALA A 42 -3.06 -3.68 10.01
C ALA A 42 -2.13 -3.88 8.79
N ILE A 43 -1.30 -2.89 8.48
CA ILE A 43 -0.34 -2.99 7.37
C ILE A 43 0.70 -4.07 7.68
N LYS A 44 1.22 -4.12 8.90
CA LYS A 44 2.18 -5.15 9.32
C LYS A 44 1.58 -6.56 9.19
N GLU A 45 0.34 -6.75 9.59
CA GLU A 45 -0.34 -8.03 9.45
C GLU A 45 -0.47 -8.45 7.99
N LEU A 46 -0.83 -7.52 7.11
CA LEU A 46 -0.87 -7.79 5.67
C LEU A 46 0.50 -8.18 5.12
N LEU A 47 1.54 -7.45 5.51
CA LEU A 47 2.91 -7.75 5.09
C LEU A 47 3.35 -9.14 5.56
N MET A 48 3.06 -9.51 6.80
CA MET A 48 3.37 -10.84 7.33
C MET A 48 2.64 -11.94 6.57
N GLY A 49 1.41 -11.71 6.19
CA GLY A 49 0.62 -12.67 5.43
C GLY A 49 1.09 -12.84 3.99
N TYR A 50 1.44 -11.75 3.32
CA TYR A 50 1.87 -11.79 1.91
C TYR A 50 3.35 -12.10 1.75
N PHE A 51 4.18 -11.76 2.73
CA PHE A 51 5.64 -11.92 2.67
C PHE A 51 6.17 -12.66 3.91
N PRO A 52 5.77 -13.94 4.09
CA PRO A 52 6.09 -14.68 5.33
C PRO A 52 7.58 -14.92 5.56
N ASN A 53 8.41 -14.81 4.51
CA ASN A 53 9.86 -15.01 4.59
C ASN A 53 10.63 -13.71 4.85
N GLU A 54 9.94 -12.58 4.95
CA GLU A 54 10.57 -11.29 5.19
C GLU A 54 10.46 -10.90 6.67
N SER A 55 11.45 -10.16 7.15
CA SER A 55 11.49 -9.68 8.53
C SER A 55 10.73 -8.36 8.66
N ILE A 56 9.42 -8.46 8.89
CA ILE A 56 8.53 -7.29 8.95
C ILE A 56 8.85 -6.38 10.15
N ASP A 57 9.29 -6.95 11.26
CA ASP A 57 9.64 -6.17 12.46
C ASP A 57 10.83 -5.24 12.23
N ASP A 58 11.67 -5.54 11.24
CA ASP A 58 12.82 -4.70 10.87
C ASP A 58 12.43 -3.50 9.98
N LEU A 59 11.17 -3.44 9.55
CA LEU A 59 10.63 -2.29 8.84
C LEU A 59 10.22 -1.23 9.86
N ASP A 60 11.03 -0.23 10.05
CA ASP A 60 10.71 0.91 10.91
C ASP A 60 9.59 1.74 10.28
N MET A 61 8.38 1.21 10.37
CA MET A 61 7.21 1.85 9.78
C MET A 61 6.67 2.93 10.70
N VAL A 62 6.47 4.11 10.16
CA VAL A 62 5.98 5.26 10.91
C VAL A 62 4.79 5.92 10.21
N VAL A 63 3.92 6.52 11.02
CA VAL A 63 2.86 7.41 10.53
C VAL A 63 3.34 8.84 10.68
N ILE A 64 3.24 9.58 9.60
CA ILE A 64 3.58 11.01 9.58
C ILE A 64 2.27 11.80 9.55
N ASP A 65 2.10 12.69 10.52
CA ASP A 65 0.94 13.57 10.58
C ASP A 65 1.20 14.76 9.64
N ASN A 66 0.51 14.78 8.52
CA ASN A 66 0.59 15.86 7.52
C ASN A 66 -0.45 16.95 7.76
N LYS A 67 -1.14 16.92 8.92
CA LYS A 67 -2.17 17.86 9.36
C LYS A 67 -3.47 17.76 8.56
N ARG A 68 -4.53 18.31 9.13
CA ARG A 68 -5.87 18.39 8.54
C ARG A 68 -6.44 17.02 8.12
N GLY A 69 -6.18 15.99 8.93
CA GLY A 69 -6.65 14.64 8.66
C GLY A 69 -5.89 13.91 7.58
N LYS A 70 -4.77 14.45 7.11
CA LYS A 70 -3.88 13.77 6.16
C LYS A 70 -2.73 13.12 6.89
N ILE A 71 -2.42 11.90 6.50
CA ILE A 71 -1.28 11.15 7.04
C ILE A 71 -0.43 10.59 5.92
N GLY A 72 0.78 10.19 6.26
CA GLY A 72 1.67 9.44 5.38
C GLY A 72 2.21 8.21 6.09
N ILE A 73 2.26 7.09 5.39
CA ILE A 73 2.93 5.88 5.88
C ILE A 73 4.28 5.80 5.21
N SER A 74 5.32 5.69 6.01
CA SER A 74 6.70 5.56 5.54
C SER A 74 7.42 4.43 6.25
N ALA A 75 8.44 3.88 5.62
CA ALA A 75 9.30 2.84 6.19
C ALA A 75 10.74 3.06 5.74
N ASN A 76 11.68 2.46 6.46
CA ASN A 76 13.11 2.50 6.10
C ASN A 76 13.40 1.77 4.79
N ASP A 77 12.57 0.80 4.40
CA ASP A 77 12.60 0.11 3.11
C ASP A 77 11.19 0.09 2.54
N SER A 78 11.00 0.78 1.42
CA SER A 78 9.68 0.89 0.77
C SER A 78 9.37 -0.27 -0.18
N ARG A 79 10.32 -1.14 -0.45
CA ARG A 79 10.17 -2.23 -1.43
C ARG A 79 8.95 -3.10 -1.15
N LEU A 80 8.78 -3.54 0.09
CA LEU A 80 7.66 -4.39 0.47
C LEU A 80 6.33 -3.65 0.46
N LEU A 81 6.31 -2.37 0.85
CA LEU A 81 5.10 -1.55 0.77
C LEU A 81 4.66 -1.33 -0.67
N LEU A 82 5.61 -1.11 -1.58
CA LEU A 82 5.32 -0.98 -3.01
C LEU A 82 4.78 -2.30 -3.57
N ALA A 83 5.40 -3.42 -3.24
CA ALA A 83 4.93 -4.74 -3.64
C ALA A 83 3.52 -5.03 -3.10
N LEU A 84 3.26 -4.70 -1.84
CA LEU A 84 1.94 -4.84 -1.23
C LEU A 84 0.90 -4.01 -1.97
N SER A 85 1.23 -2.76 -2.31
CA SER A 85 0.32 -1.88 -3.05
C SER A 85 -0.07 -2.48 -4.40
N LEU A 86 0.88 -3.03 -5.14
CA LEU A 86 0.61 -3.69 -6.42
C LEU A 86 -0.36 -4.85 -6.24
N ARG A 87 -0.09 -5.72 -5.29
CA ARG A 87 -0.92 -6.91 -5.03
C ARG A 87 -2.33 -6.54 -4.59
N ARG A 88 -2.45 -5.58 -3.69
CA ARG A 88 -3.74 -5.11 -3.19
C ARG A 88 -4.56 -4.44 -4.29
N GLN A 89 -3.94 -3.58 -5.08
CA GLN A 89 -4.61 -2.89 -6.19
C GLN A 89 -5.00 -3.88 -7.30
N ARG A 90 -4.15 -4.85 -7.63
CA ARG A 90 -4.52 -5.90 -8.58
C ARG A 90 -5.73 -6.70 -8.08
N THR A 91 -5.73 -7.13 -6.83
CA THR A 91 -6.85 -7.86 -6.23
C THR A 91 -8.13 -7.02 -6.26
N LYS A 92 -8.03 -5.75 -5.91
CA LYS A 92 -9.17 -4.82 -5.93
C LYS A 92 -9.75 -4.64 -7.32
N SER A 93 -8.91 -4.57 -8.34
CA SER A 93 -9.35 -4.44 -9.74
C SER A 93 -9.87 -5.74 -10.34
N GLY A 94 -9.62 -6.88 -9.70
CA GLY A 94 -9.98 -8.19 -10.22
C GLY A 94 -9.08 -8.71 -11.33
N ALA A 95 -7.94 -8.05 -11.60
CA ALA A 95 -7.02 -8.46 -12.64
C ALA A 95 -6.16 -9.65 -12.21
N THR A 96 -5.87 -10.54 -13.15
CA THR A 96 -4.91 -11.61 -12.96
C THR A 96 -3.49 -11.12 -13.21
N VAL A 97 -2.50 -11.86 -12.71
CA VAL A 97 -1.08 -11.59 -12.98
C VAL A 97 -0.81 -11.57 -14.49
N ARG A 98 -1.43 -12.50 -15.23
CA ARG A 98 -1.30 -12.58 -16.69
C ARG A 98 -1.87 -11.32 -17.37
N GLU A 99 -3.05 -10.88 -16.96
CA GLU A 99 -3.66 -9.66 -17.51
C GLU A 99 -2.80 -8.43 -17.29
N VAL A 100 -2.21 -8.30 -16.09
CA VAL A 100 -1.29 -7.19 -15.80
C VAL A 100 -0.06 -7.24 -16.71
N ALA A 101 0.54 -8.42 -16.87
CA ALA A 101 1.69 -8.59 -17.75
C ALA A 101 1.33 -8.22 -19.20
N GLU A 102 0.16 -8.62 -19.70
CA GLU A 102 -0.33 -8.25 -21.03
C GLU A 102 -0.50 -6.73 -21.19
N ARG A 103 -1.04 -6.06 -20.17
CA ARG A 103 -1.16 -4.59 -20.17
C ARG A 103 0.19 -3.88 -20.20
N LEU A 104 1.24 -4.53 -19.68
CA LEU A 104 2.61 -4.05 -19.75
C LEU A 104 3.30 -4.39 -21.07
N GLY A 105 2.59 -5.06 -21.99
CA GLY A 105 3.13 -5.42 -23.30
C GLY A 105 3.93 -6.71 -23.31
N SER A 106 3.81 -7.55 -22.29
CA SER A 106 4.54 -8.81 -22.17
C SER A 106 3.64 -10.02 -22.37
N LYS A 107 4.19 -11.08 -22.96
CA LYS A 107 3.51 -12.37 -23.11
C LYS A 107 3.74 -13.28 -21.90
N SER A 108 4.67 -12.94 -21.01
CA SER A 108 5.03 -13.77 -19.86
C SER A 108 4.56 -13.14 -18.55
N PRO A 109 3.85 -13.90 -17.69
CA PRO A 109 3.52 -13.42 -16.33
C PRO A 109 4.75 -13.07 -15.50
N ASN A 110 5.90 -13.66 -15.82
CA ASN A 110 7.16 -13.43 -15.10
C ASN A 110 7.73 -12.02 -15.30
N SER A 111 7.21 -11.24 -16.23
CA SER A 111 7.59 -9.84 -16.40
C SER A 111 7.04 -8.96 -15.28
N TYR A 112 5.97 -9.37 -14.63
CA TYR A 112 5.31 -8.62 -13.57
C TYR A 112 5.41 -9.29 -12.19
N ALA A 113 5.18 -10.60 -12.12
CA ALA A 113 5.05 -11.33 -10.86
C ALA A 113 6.19 -11.09 -9.84
N PRO A 114 7.47 -10.98 -10.25
CA PRO A 114 8.55 -10.71 -9.29
C PRO A 114 8.42 -9.37 -8.56
N TYR A 115 7.83 -8.37 -9.18
CA TYR A 115 7.57 -7.07 -8.53
C TYR A 115 6.56 -7.21 -7.40
N GLU A 116 5.47 -7.90 -7.66
CA GLU A 116 4.41 -8.13 -6.68
C GLU A 116 4.86 -9.05 -5.52
N ARG A 117 5.87 -9.90 -5.76
CA ARG A 117 6.49 -10.71 -4.71
C ARG A 117 7.58 -9.98 -3.91
N GLY A 118 7.87 -8.75 -4.26
CA GLY A 118 8.92 -7.98 -3.59
C GLY A 118 10.34 -8.41 -3.93
N GLU A 119 10.52 -9.16 -5.03
CA GLU A 119 11.82 -9.67 -5.46
C GLU A 119 12.64 -8.68 -6.28
N LYS A 120 11.97 -7.67 -6.85
CA LYS A 120 12.61 -6.65 -7.67
C LYS A 120 12.34 -5.25 -7.12
N SER A 121 13.35 -4.39 -7.22
CA SER A 121 13.22 -2.98 -6.89
C SER A 121 12.57 -2.20 -8.02
N PHE A 122 11.98 -1.06 -7.67
CA PHE A 122 11.27 -0.19 -8.60
C PHE A 122 12.05 1.10 -8.83
N SER A 123 12.02 1.61 -10.06
CA SER A 123 12.20 3.03 -10.31
C SER A 123 10.85 3.72 -10.12
N ILE A 124 10.85 5.04 -9.97
CA ILE A 124 9.61 5.83 -9.87
C ILE A 124 8.76 5.65 -11.12
N ASP A 125 9.37 5.79 -12.30
CA ASP A 125 8.68 5.60 -13.58
C ASP A 125 8.17 4.16 -13.74
N GLY A 126 8.97 3.18 -13.30
CA GLY A 126 8.59 1.77 -13.33
C GLY A 126 7.38 1.49 -12.45
N TYR A 127 7.36 2.05 -11.24
CA TYR A 127 6.22 1.89 -10.34
C TYR A 127 4.95 2.52 -10.91
N GLU A 128 5.05 3.70 -11.51
CA GLU A 128 3.91 4.38 -12.13
C GLU A 128 3.27 3.52 -13.23
N LYS A 129 4.10 2.91 -14.08
CA LYS A 129 3.62 1.97 -15.11
C LYS A 129 2.94 0.75 -14.50
N LEU A 130 3.54 0.18 -13.46
CA LEU A 130 3.01 -1.01 -12.79
C LEU A 130 1.67 -0.72 -12.12
N ILE A 131 1.55 0.39 -11.39
CA ILE A 131 0.32 0.71 -10.68
C ILE A 131 -0.83 1.00 -11.66
N ASN A 132 -0.56 1.62 -12.79
CA ASN A 132 -1.55 1.84 -13.84
C ASN A 132 -1.99 0.52 -14.48
N ALA A 133 -1.09 -0.44 -14.63
CA ALA A 133 -1.42 -1.75 -15.19
C ALA A 133 -2.25 -2.61 -14.23
N VAL A 134 -2.01 -2.53 -12.93
CA VAL A 134 -2.75 -3.34 -11.94
C VAL A 134 -4.14 -2.78 -11.66
N ASN A 135 -4.33 -1.46 -11.72
CA ASN A 135 -5.63 -0.83 -11.49
C ASN A 135 -5.77 0.46 -12.29
N PRO A 136 -6.16 0.37 -13.58
CA PRO A 136 -6.25 1.55 -14.45
C PRO A 136 -7.30 2.58 -14.01
N LYS A 137 -8.24 2.19 -13.15
CA LYS A 137 -9.36 3.05 -12.72
C LYS A 137 -9.02 3.91 -11.51
N GLU A 138 -8.00 3.54 -10.75
CA GLU A 138 -7.60 4.26 -9.53
C GLU A 138 -6.16 4.75 -9.64
N HIS A 139 -5.92 5.91 -9.05
CA HIS A 139 -4.61 6.54 -9.04
C HIS A 139 -4.21 6.82 -7.59
N PRO A 140 -3.71 5.81 -6.86
CA PRO A 140 -3.25 6.01 -5.50
C PRO A 140 -2.09 7.01 -5.46
N ARG A 141 -2.06 7.81 -4.40
CA ARG A 141 -1.07 8.88 -4.27
C ARG A 141 0.09 8.46 -3.39
N LEU A 142 1.28 8.72 -3.89
CA LEU A 142 2.52 8.66 -3.15
C LEU A 142 3.10 10.06 -3.06
N ARG A 143 3.73 10.36 -1.93
CA ARG A 143 4.50 11.58 -1.77
C ARG A 143 5.97 11.21 -1.67
N ILE A 144 6.76 11.97 -2.40
CA ILE A 144 8.21 11.90 -2.27
C ILE A 144 8.61 13.12 -1.45
N ALA A 145 9.04 12.84 -0.24
CA ALA A 145 9.45 13.88 0.68
C ALA A 145 10.96 14.06 0.68
#